data_8358138272f4b9837cf3dea43b81ff58
#
_entry.id   8358138272f4b9837cf3dea43b81ff58
#
_cell.length_a   1.000
_cell.length_b   1.000
_cell.length_c   1.000
_cell.angle_alpha   90.00
_cell.angle_beta   90.00
_cell.angle_gamma   90.00
#
_symmetry.space_group_name_H-M   'P 1'
#
loop_
_entity.id
_entity.type
_entity.pdbx_description
1 polymer ?
#
loop_
_entity_poly.entity_id
_entity_poly.type
_entity_poly.pdbx_seq_one_letter_code
_entity_poly.pdbx_strand_id
1 'polypeptide(L)'
;MSNNKMSPEPMFTRGDVAKILNVTPLTIANREKNEKYPEPARDLNNYRVYTLNDVFNLQLITYSSLDPRPIISVLYDKGYRDTKELGKLIDGVLTKRKGV
;
A
#
# COMPACT_ATOMS: atom_id res chain seq x y z
N MET A 1 14.20 -23.14 -4.55
CA MET A 1 13.86 -22.76 -4.58
C MET A 1 13.18 -22.19 -4.60
N SER A 2 12.91 -22.08 -4.62
CA SER A 2 12.35 -21.60 -4.71
C SER A 2 11.71 -20.91 -4.69
N ASN A 3 11.60 -20.66 -4.36
CA ASN A 3 11.02 -20.01 -4.43
C ASN A 3 10.69 -19.16 -4.81
N ASN A 4 10.99 -19.01 -4.67
CA ASN A 4 10.80 -18.09 -5.17
C ASN A 4 10.04 -17.83 -5.96
N LYS A 5 9.74 -18.20 -6.17
CA LYS A 5 8.84 -18.08 -6.96
C LYS A 5 7.83 -17.23 -6.65
N MET A 6 7.49 -17.04 -5.64
CA MET A 6 6.54 -16.10 -5.35
C MET A 6 7.19 -14.80 -5.25
N SER A 7 6.72 -13.81 -5.99
CA SER A 7 7.13 -12.45 -5.83
C SER A 7 6.78 -12.02 -4.44
N PRO A 8 7.67 -11.37 -3.72
CA PRO A 8 7.30 -10.81 -2.44
C PRO A 8 6.19 -9.78 -2.60
N GLU A 9 5.37 -9.65 -1.60
CA GLU A 9 4.34 -8.65 -1.60
C GLU A 9 4.98 -7.28 -1.77
N PRO A 10 4.41 -6.40 -2.59
CA PRO A 10 5.01 -5.08 -2.78
C PRO A 10 4.92 -4.27 -1.51
N MET A 11 5.97 -3.48 -1.27
CA MET A 11 6.02 -2.57 -0.14
C MET A 11 6.04 -1.15 -0.67
N PHE A 12 5.41 -0.25 0.07
CA PHE A 12 5.26 1.14 -0.34
C PHE A 12 6.00 2.04 0.64
N THR A 13 6.57 3.11 0.11
CA THR A 13 7.19 4.15 0.92
C THR A 13 6.13 5.18 1.30
N ARG A 14 6.48 6.08 2.21
CA ARG A 14 5.60 7.19 2.54
C ARG A 14 5.31 8.05 1.30
N GLY A 15 6.32 8.24 0.45
CA GLY A 15 6.12 8.99 -0.80
C GLY A 15 5.13 8.30 -1.73
N ASP A 16 5.19 6.97 -1.81
CA ASP A 16 4.23 6.20 -2.61
C ASP A 16 2.81 6.40 -2.07
N VAL A 17 2.67 6.29 -0.75
CA VAL A 17 1.37 6.44 -0.11
C VAL A 17 0.82 7.85 -0.33
N ALA A 18 1.69 8.85 -0.26
CA ALA A 18 1.29 10.23 -0.51
C ALA A 18 0.70 10.38 -1.92
N LYS A 19 1.32 9.75 -2.90
CA LYS A 19 0.80 9.80 -4.27
C LYS A 19 -0.55 9.10 -4.37
N ILE A 20 -0.67 7.94 -3.74
CA ILE A 20 -1.90 7.16 -3.79
C ILE A 20 -3.05 7.91 -3.14
N LEU A 21 -2.79 8.57 -2.02
CA LEU A 21 -3.83 9.30 -1.29
C LEU A 21 -4.00 10.74 -1.80
N ASN A 22 -3.12 11.17 -2.69
CA ASN A 22 -3.15 12.54 -3.22
C ASN A 22 -2.99 13.58 -2.12
N VAL A 23 -2.03 13.35 -1.24
CA VAL A 23 -1.66 14.28 -0.18
C VAL A 23 -0.14 14.39 -0.16
N THR A 24 0.39 15.26 0.69
CA THR A 24 1.84 15.38 0.82
C THR A 24 2.36 14.36 1.84
N PRO A 25 3.65 13.99 1.74
CA PRO A 25 4.22 13.13 2.77
C PRO A 25 4.15 13.73 4.17
N LEU A 26 4.24 15.04 4.28
CA LEU A 26 4.11 15.73 5.57
C LEU A 26 2.72 15.53 6.16
N THR A 27 1.69 15.55 5.32
CA THR A 27 0.33 15.30 5.78
C THR A 27 0.23 13.90 6.40
N ILE A 28 0.84 12.90 5.75
CA ILE A 28 0.82 11.54 6.29
C ILE A 28 1.55 11.49 7.63
N ALA A 29 2.73 12.11 7.71
CA ALA A 29 3.50 12.14 8.94
C ALA A 29 2.70 12.78 10.07
N ASN A 30 2.01 13.89 9.78
CA ASN A 30 1.20 14.58 10.79
C ASN A 30 0.03 13.72 11.26
N ARG A 31 -0.62 13.02 10.34
CA ARG A 31 -1.76 12.16 10.71
C ARG A 31 -1.32 10.96 11.52
N GLU A 32 -0.12 10.43 11.26
CA GLU A 32 0.43 9.37 12.09
C GLU A 32 0.76 9.89 13.47
N LYS A 33 1.35 11.08 13.53
CA LYS A 33 1.70 11.70 14.81
C LYS A 33 0.45 11.99 15.64
N ASN A 34 -0.63 12.38 15.01
CA ASN A 34 -1.88 12.69 15.69
C ASN A 34 -2.78 11.47 15.87
N GLU A 35 -2.26 10.30 15.56
CA GLU A 35 -2.96 9.02 15.73
C GLU A 35 -4.22 8.88 14.89
N LYS A 36 -4.33 9.69 13.83
CA LYS A 36 -5.41 9.51 12.86
C LYS A 36 -5.12 8.35 11.92
N TYR A 37 -3.84 8.09 11.69
CA TYR A 37 -3.37 6.95 10.92
C TYR A 37 -2.60 6.02 11.86
N PRO A 38 -2.69 4.70 11.64
CA PRO A 38 -1.92 3.78 12.48
C PRO A 38 -0.43 3.94 12.22
N GLU A 39 0.37 3.58 13.21
CA GLU A 39 1.82 3.61 13.11
C GLU A 39 2.26 2.57 12.11
N PRO A 40 3.04 2.94 11.07
CA PRO A 40 3.49 1.96 10.09
C PRO A 40 4.65 1.13 10.63
N ALA A 41 4.85 -0.04 10.02
CA ALA A 41 6.03 -0.84 10.30
C ALA A 41 7.28 -0.12 9.78
N ARG A 42 8.43 -0.60 10.21
CA ARG A 42 9.72 -0.07 9.76
C ARG A 42 10.59 -1.20 9.27
N ASP A 43 11.42 -0.91 8.27
CA ASP A 43 12.35 -1.91 7.77
C ASP A 43 13.63 -1.90 8.60
N LEU A 44 14.61 -2.68 8.18
CA LEU A 44 15.86 -2.81 8.90
C LEU A 44 16.65 -1.50 8.98
N ASN A 45 16.40 -0.60 8.05
CA ASN A 45 17.04 0.72 8.03
C ASN A 45 16.21 1.78 8.73
N ASN A 46 15.15 1.35 9.41
CA ASN A 46 14.27 2.23 10.16
C ASN A 46 13.43 3.16 9.28
N TYR A 47 13.28 2.83 8.00
CA TYR A 47 12.38 3.54 7.12
C TYR A 47 10.96 2.99 7.24
N ARG A 48 9.98 3.87 7.18
CA ARG A 48 8.59 3.46 7.22
C ARG A 48 8.21 2.70 5.96
N VAL A 49 7.54 1.57 6.14
CA VAL A 49 7.09 0.76 5.02
C VAL A 49 5.61 0.43 5.22
N TYR A 50 4.89 0.34 4.10
CA TYR A 50 3.45 0.11 4.10
C TYR A 50 3.16 -1.08 3.20
N THR A 51 2.34 -1.99 3.68
CA THR A 51 1.88 -3.11 2.86
C THR A 51 0.71 -2.66 1.99
N LEU A 52 0.33 -3.49 1.03
CA LEU A 52 -0.86 -3.20 0.22
C LEU A 52 -2.10 -3.07 1.10
N ASN A 53 -2.23 -3.94 2.11
CA ASN A 53 -3.35 -3.87 3.02
C ASN A 53 -3.34 -2.57 3.83
N ASP A 54 -2.15 -2.13 4.25
CA ASP A 54 -2.02 -0.84 4.96
C ASP A 54 -2.52 0.30 4.08
N VAL A 55 -2.16 0.28 2.79
CA VAL A 55 -2.56 1.35 1.89
C VAL A 55 -4.07 1.38 1.72
N PHE A 56 -4.71 0.22 1.59
CA PHE A 56 -6.17 0.16 1.53
C PHE A 56 -6.79 0.69 2.82
N ASN A 57 -6.21 0.36 3.97
CA ASN A 57 -6.70 0.89 5.25
C ASN A 57 -6.65 2.41 5.26
N LEU A 58 -5.56 2.99 4.77
CA LEU A 58 -5.43 4.44 4.73
C LEU A 58 -6.43 5.06 3.78
N GLN A 59 -6.75 4.39 2.67
CA GLN A 59 -7.81 4.87 1.78
C GLN A 59 -9.15 4.89 2.51
N LEU A 60 -9.46 3.84 3.26
CA LEU A 60 -10.72 3.78 4.00
C LEU A 60 -10.80 4.88 5.06
N ILE A 61 -9.71 5.12 5.78
CA ILE A 61 -9.68 6.17 6.79
C ILE A 61 -9.87 7.54 6.15
N THR A 62 -9.24 7.75 5.00
CA THR A 62 -9.20 9.06 4.34
C THR A 62 -10.45 9.35 3.52
N TYR A 63 -10.93 8.36 2.77
CA TYR A 63 -11.97 8.57 1.78
C TYR A 63 -13.19 7.69 1.97
N SER A 64 -13.15 6.79 2.93
CA SER A 64 -14.24 5.83 3.21
C SER A 64 -14.54 4.93 2.02
N SER A 65 -13.57 4.74 1.14
CA SER A 65 -13.75 3.86 -0.02
C SER A 65 -12.40 3.31 -0.46
N LEU A 66 -12.44 2.21 -1.19
CA LEU A 66 -11.25 1.57 -1.74
C LEU A 66 -11.18 1.87 -3.23
N ASP A 67 -10.00 2.27 -3.70
CA ASP A 67 -9.80 2.53 -5.12
C ASP A 67 -8.42 1.99 -5.51
N PRO A 68 -8.37 0.87 -6.23
CA PRO A 68 -7.08 0.28 -6.60
C PRO A 68 -6.35 1.05 -7.70
N ARG A 69 -7.01 1.93 -8.43
CA ARG A 69 -6.40 2.59 -9.59
C ARG A 69 -5.12 3.37 -9.27
N PRO A 70 -5.10 4.24 -8.26
CA PRO A 70 -3.85 4.94 -7.95
C PRO A 70 -2.78 3.99 -7.42
N ILE A 71 -3.18 2.90 -6.78
CA ILE A 71 -2.23 1.89 -6.30
C ILE A 71 -1.58 1.19 -7.50
N ILE A 72 -2.37 0.82 -8.50
CA ILE A 72 -1.85 0.19 -9.71
C ILE A 72 -0.87 1.12 -10.41
N SER A 73 -1.20 2.40 -10.48
CA SER A 73 -0.34 3.40 -11.11
C SER A 73 1.03 3.46 -10.44
N VAL A 74 1.03 3.50 -9.12
CA VAL A 74 2.28 3.54 -8.36
C VAL A 74 3.06 2.24 -8.54
N LEU A 75 2.38 1.10 -8.49
CA LEU A 75 3.05 -0.18 -8.69
C LEU A 75 3.68 -0.27 -10.08
N TYR A 76 2.99 0.23 -11.09
CA TYR A 76 3.53 0.27 -12.45
C TYR A 76 4.82 1.09 -12.47
N ASP A 77 4.83 2.24 -11.82
CA ASP A 77 6.01 3.08 -11.75
C ASP A 77 7.15 2.41 -11.01
N LYS A 78 6.85 1.50 -10.10
CA LYS A 78 7.87 0.77 -9.34
C LYS A 78 8.38 -0.46 -10.11
N GLY A 79 7.86 -0.70 -11.30
CA GLY A 79 8.35 -1.79 -12.14
C GLY A 79 7.44 -3.00 -12.23
N TYR A 80 6.28 -2.95 -11.60
CA TYR A 80 5.34 -4.08 -11.67
C TYR A 80 4.51 -3.92 -12.94
N ARG A 81 4.92 -4.59 -13.99
CA ARG A 81 4.33 -4.41 -15.32
C ARG A 81 3.39 -5.52 -15.76
N ASP A 82 3.33 -6.62 -14.99
CA ASP A 82 2.45 -7.73 -15.31
C ASP A 82 1.06 -7.45 -14.75
N THR A 83 0.14 -7.04 -15.60
CA THR A 83 -1.19 -6.64 -15.17
C THR A 83 -1.99 -7.79 -14.57
N LYS A 84 -1.75 -9.02 -15.02
CA LYS A 84 -2.41 -10.17 -14.42
C LYS A 84 -1.95 -10.40 -12.99
N GLU A 85 -0.64 -10.27 -12.79
CA GLU A 85 -0.05 -10.41 -11.47
C GLU A 85 -0.60 -9.35 -10.52
N LEU A 86 -0.67 -8.10 -11.00
CA LEU A 86 -1.21 -7.00 -10.20
C LEU A 86 -2.66 -7.24 -9.83
N GLY A 87 -3.44 -7.72 -10.79
CA GLY A 87 -4.84 -8.02 -10.53
C GLY A 87 -4.99 -9.08 -9.44
N LYS A 88 -4.18 -10.12 -9.50
CA LYS A 88 -4.23 -11.18 -8.50
C LYS A 88 -3.85 -10.69 -7.12
N LEU A 89 -2.81 -9.86 -7.04
CA LEU A 89 -2.38 -9.30 -5.76
C LEU A 89 -3.50 -8.48 -5.13
N ILE A 90 -4.08 -7.61 -5.91
CA ILE A 90 -5.13 -6.72 -5.42
C ILE A 90 -6.38 -7.50 -5.04
N ASP A 91 -6.80 -8.43 -5.91
CA ASP A 91 -7.96 -9.26 -5.61
C ASP A 91 -7.75 -10.11 -4.36
N GLY A 92 -6.53 -10.61 -4.16
CA GLY A 92 -6.22 -11.38 -2.97
C GLY A 92 -6.41 -10.58 -1.70
N VAL A 93 -5.94 -9.35 -1.69
CA VAL A 93 -6.08 -8.50 -0.51
C VAL A 93 -7.55 -8.11 -0.30
N LEU A 94 -8.23 -7.72 -1.38
CA LEU A 94 -9.64 -7.33 -1.28
C LEU A 94 -10.53 -8.48 -0.85
N THR A 95 -10.25 -9.68 -1.34
CA THR A 95 -11.02 -10.87 -0.97
C THR A 95 -10.86 -11.18 0.50
N LYS A 96 -9.65 -11.10 1.02
CA LYS A 96 -9.41 -11.32 2.43
C LYS A 96 -10.18 -10.33 3.29
N ARG A 97 -10.24 -9.08 2.86
CA ARG A 97 -10.96 -8.05 3.61
C ARG A 97 -12.46 -8.34 3.62
N LYS A 98 -12.99 -8.84 2.51
CA LYS A 98 -14.41 -9.15 2.42
C LYS A 98 -14.78 -10.44 3.12
N GLY A 99 -13.88 -11.38 3.15
CA GLY A 99 -14.15 -12.70 3.66
C GLY A 99 -14.22 -12.81 5.17
N VAL A 100 -14.07 -11.73 5.85
CA VAL A 100 -14.02 -11.72 7.30
C VAL A 100 -15.41 -11.66 7.92
#